data_5c975108a26aa480bfd6490c9ac3363a
#
_entry.id   5c975108a26aa480bfd6490c9ac3363a
#
_cell.length_a   1.000
_cell.length_b   1.000
_cell.length_c   1.000
_cell.angle_alpha   90.00
_cell.angle_beta   90.00
_cell.angle_gamma   90.00
#
_symmetry.space_group_name_H-M   'P 1'
#
loop_
_entity.id
_entity.type
_entity.pdbx_description
1 polymer ?
#
loop_
_entity_poly.entity_id
_entity_poly.type
_entity_poly.pdbx_seq_one_letter_code
_entity_poly.pdbx_strand_id
1 'polypeptide(L)'
;EAQSIAQFGKAKDIVNVYAFFEENNTAYIIMEYIDGVLLKDYLEKQGKMEPKVALHIIDLIINAVKKIHSKGIIHRDISPDNIFISSEDAIKVFDFGAAQLNDSAEGKNCEKVIKVGYSAPEQYRDKSNQGFYTDIYSVGAILYQMLTGIKPMESTEREHKDTLKSPLELGVKIEPNVDRAIM
;
A
#
# COMPACT_ATOMS: atom_id res chain seq x y z
N GLU A 1 -3.12 2.88 15.96
CA GLU A 1 -3.76 2.17 14.84
C GLU A 1 -5.29 2.31 14.90
N ALA A 2 -5.97 1.77 15.93
CA ALA A 2 -7.44 1.80 16.04
C ALA A 2 -8.05 3.21 15.95
N GLN A 3 -7.41 4.24 16.53
CA GLN A 3 -7.86 5.63 16.45
C GLN A 3 -7.75 6.20 15.03
N SER A 4 -6.73 5.83 14.28
CA SER A 4 -6.55 6.25 12.88
C SER A 4 -7.65 5.66 12.00
N ILE A 5 -7.99 4.38 12.19
CA ILE A 5 -9.01 3.69 11.42
C ILE A 5 -10.42 4.17 11.76
N ALA A 6 -10.70 4.47 13.03
CA ALA A 6 -12.02 4.95 13.47
C ALA A 6 -12.51 6.22 12.76
N GLN A 7 -11.59 7.01 12.17
CA GLN A 7 -11.91 8.23 11.43
C GLN A 7 -12.58 7.98 10.06
N PHE A 8 -12.49 6.73 9.54
CA PHE A 8 -13.02 6.40 8.21
C PHE A 8 -14.48 5.92 8.22
N GLY A 9 -15.03 5.65 9.41
CA GLY A 9 -16.42 5.17 9.54
C GLY A 9 -16.65 3.90 8.72
N LYS A 10 -17.76 3.86 7.96
CA LYS A 10 -18.09 2.72 7.09
C LYS A 10 -17.58 2.92 5.65
N ALA A 11 -16.29 3.18 5.46
CA ALA A 11 -15.70 3.23 4.13
C ALA A 11 -15.69 1.82 3.52
N LYS A 12 -16.06 1.72 2.22
CA LYS A 12 -16.16 0.41 1.55
C LYS A 12 -14.79 -0.20 1.24
N ASP A 13 -13.79 0.65 1.06
CA ASP A 13 -12.43 0.34 0.61
C ASP A 13 -11.36 0.39 1.72
N ILE A 14 -11.77 0.62 2.96
CA ILE A 14 -10.91 0.58 4.14
C ILE A 14 -11.58 -0.37 5.15
N VAL A 15 -10.78 -1.17 5.86
CA VAL A 15 -11.28 -2.09 6.88
C VAL A 15 -12.01 -1.33 8.00
N ASN A 16 -13.18 -1.83 8.42
CA ASN A 16 -13.89 -1.27 9.56
C ASN A 16 -13.37 -1.91 10.86
N VAL A 17 -12.98 -1.07 11.83
CA VAL A 17 -12.68 -1.51 13.20
C VAL A 17 -13.92 -1.32 14.06
N TYR A 18 -14.34 -2.38 14.72
CA TYR A 18 -15.52 -2.40 15.59
C TYR A 18 -15.20 -2.08 17.04
N ALA A 19 -14.04 -2.56 17.53
CA ALA A 19 -13.60 -2.34 18.89
C ALA A 19 -12.08 -2.47 19.02
N PHE A 20 -11.56 -1.83 20.05
CA PHE A 20 -10.20 -1.99 20.56
C PHE A 20 -10.25 -2.11 22.07
N PHE A 21 -9.53 -3.07 22.63
CA PHE A 21 -9.40 -3.22 24.09
C PHE A 21 -8.09 -3.89 24.44
N GLU A 22 -7.67 -3.70 25.68
CA GLU A 22 -6.49 -4.33 26.25
C GLU A 22 -6.91 -5.30 27.35
N GLU A 23 -6.39 -6.52 27.30
CA GLU A 23 -6.60 -7.54 28.30
C GLU A 23 -5.37 -8.46 28.37
N ASN A 24 -4.99 -8.89 29.58
CA ASN A 24 -3.85 -9.79 29.81
C ASN A 24 -2.53 -9.32 29.16
N ASN A 25 -2.21 -8.02 29.25
CA ASN A 25 -1.04 -7.38 28.61
C ASN A 25 -1.00 -7.55 27.08
N THR A 26 -2.15 -7.75 26.44
CA THR A 26 -2.30 -7.90 25.01
C THR A 26 -3.36 -6.93 24.51
N ALA A 27 -3.07 -6.25 23.37
CA ALA A 27 -4.03 -5.39 22.69
C ALA A 27 -4.79 -6.18 21.64
N TYR A 28 -6.12 -6.02 21.61
CA TYR A 28 -7.02 -6.68 20.69
C TYR A 28 -7.72 -5.65 19.82
N ILE A 29 -7.73 -5.88 18.51
CA ILE A 29 -8.48 -5.10 17.54
C ILE A 29 -9.54 -6.01 16.93
N ILE A 30 -10.81 -5.68 17.11
CA ILE A 30 -11.92 -6.38 16.46
C ILE A 30 -12.28 -5.61 15.19
N MET A 31 -12.18 -6.27 14.05
CA MET A 31 -12.46 -5.68 12.75
C MET A 31 -13.43 -6.53 11.93
N GLU A 32 -13.94 -5.98 10.85
CA GLU A 32 -14.79 -6.72 9.92
C GLU A 32 -14.04 -7.93 9.36
N TYR A 33 -14.79 -9.01 9.17
CA TYR A 33 -14.31 -10.15 8.40
C TYR A 33 -14.44 -9.83 6.91
N ILE A 34 -13.37 -10.07 6.16
CA ILE A 34 -13.34 -9.85 4.72
C ILE A 34 -13.32 -11.21 4.03
N ASP A 35 -14.36 -11.49 3.25
CA ASP A 35 -14.40 -12.64 2.35
C ASP A 35 -13.61 -12.30 1.09
N GLY A 36 -12.39 -12.82 0.98
CA GLY A 36 -11.47 -12.50 -0.10
C GLY A 36 -10.08 -13.10 0.11
N VAL A 37 -9.15 -12.65 -0.71
CA VAL A 37 -7.75 -13.09 -0.69
C VAL A 37 -6.83 -11.88 -0.55
N LEU A 38 -5.70 -12.04 0.11
CA LEU A 38 -4.65 -11.02 0.10
C LEU A 38 -4.11 -10.84 -1.31
N LEU A 39 -3.84 -9.60 -1.70
CA LEU A 39 -3.21 -9.31 -2.99
C LEU A 39 -1.86 -10.04 -3.11
N LYS A 40 -1.11 -10.16 -2.02
CA LYS A 40 0.12 -10.94 -1.95
C LYS A 40 -0.12 -12.40 -2.35
N ASP A 41 -1.06 -13.07 -1.69
CA ASP A 41 -1.34 -14.50 -1.95
C ASP A 41 -1.82 -14.72 -3.38
N TYR A 42 -2.59 -13.76 -3.91
CA TYR A 42 -3.00 -13.77 -5.31
C TYR A 42 -1.78 -13.71 -6.23
N LEU A 43 -0.85 -12.77 -6.01
CA LEU A 43 0.33 -12.59 -6.83
C LEU A 43 1.31 -13.78 -6.72
N GLU A 44 1.47 -14.35 -5.53
CA GLU A 44 2.29 -15.55 -5.32
C GLU A 44 1.74 -16.77 -6.10
N LYS A 45 0.41 -16.89 -6.17
CA LYS A 45 -0.25 -18.01 -6.84
C LYS A 45 -0.36 -17.85 -8.35
N GLN A 46 -0.66 -16.63 -8.82
CA GLN A 46 -0.96 -16.35 -10.23
C GLN A 46 0.21 -15.69 -10.98
N GLY A 47 1.19 -15.15 -10.28
CA GLY A 47 2.32 -14.42 -10.81
C GLY A 47 1.95 -12.98 -11.18
N LYS A 48 1.45 -12.76 -12.38
CA LYS A 48 1.05 -11.43 -12.88
C LYS A 48 -0.42 -11.38 -13.22
N MET A 49 -0.95 -10.17 -13.28
CA MET A 49 -2.33 -9.88 -13.67
C MET A 49 -2.42 -9.47 -15.14
N GLU A 50 -3.57 -9.69 -15.72
CA GLU A 50 -3.95 -9.08 -16.99
C GLU A 50 -3.97 -7.55 -16.83
N PRO A 51 -3.39 -6.75 -17.77
CA PRO A 51 -3.25 -5.29 -17.58
C PRO A 51 -4.53 -4.55 -17.23
N LYS A 52 -5.67 -4.92 -17.83
CA LYS A 52 -6.95 -4.30 -17.52
C LYS A 52 -7.38 -4.55 -16.08
N VAL A 53 -7.15 -5.77 -15.56
CA VAL A 53 -7.47 -6.14 -14.17
C VAL A 53 -6.55 -5.39 -13.21
N ALA A 54 -5.25 -5.34 -13.50
CA ALA A 54 -4.27 -4.60 -12.70
C ALA A 54 -4.62 -3.10 -12.62
N LEU A 55 -4.98 -2.49 -13.75
CA LEU A 55 -5.39 -1.08 -13.79
C LEU A 55 -6.70 -0.81 -13.04
N HIS A 56 -7.64 -1.74 -13.07
CA HIS A 56 -8.86 -1.62 -12.30
C HIS A 56 -8.59 -1.70 -10.79
N ILE A 57 -7.80 -2.68 -10.34
CA ILE A 57 -7.45 -2.85 -8.93
C ILE A 57 -6.64 -1.66 -8.42
N ILE A 58 -5.68 -1.14 -9.20
CA ILE A 58 -4.89 0.01 -8.75
C ILE A 58 -5.73 1.28 -8.64
N ASP A 59 -6.75 1.47 -9.47
CA ASP A 59 -7.69 2.60 -9.34
C ASP A 59 -8.46 2.52 -8.02
N LEU A 60 -8.91 1.33 -7.62
CA LEU A 60 -9.56 1.12 -6.32
C LEU A 60 -8.60 1.43 -5.17
N ILE A 61 -7.33 0.98 -5.25
CA ILE A 61 -6.30 1.27 -4.24
C ILE A 61 -6.04 2.78 -4.15
N ILE A 62 -5.89 3.48 -5.29
CA ILE A 62 -5.70 4.93 -5.33
C ILE A 62 -6.89 5.65 -4.66
N ASN A 63 -8.12 5.20 -4.88
CA ASN A 63 -9.30 5.80 -4.27
C ASN A 63 -9.32 5.59 -2.74
N ALA A 64 -8.89 4.43 -2.24
CA ALA A 64 -8.71 4.19 -0.81
C ALA A 64 -7.62 5.12 -0.23
N VAL A 65 -6.45 5.19 -0.86
CA VAL A 65 -5.33 6.05 -0.44
C VAL A 65 -5.74 7.54 -0.45
N LYS A 66 -6.49 8.00 -1.46
CA LYS A 66 -7.04 9.37 -1.47
C LYS A 66 -7.91 9.67 -0.25
N LYS A 67 -8.74 8.72 0.19
CA LYS A 67 -9.56 8.90 1.40
C LYS A 67 -8.69 8.99 2.65
N ILE A 68 -7.65 8.15 2.74
CA ILE A 68 -6.67 8.18 3.83
C ILE A 68 -5.99 9.56 3.88
N HIS A 69 -5.46 10.02 2.76
CA HIS A 69 -4.79 11.31 2.62
C HIS A 69 -5.72 12.50 2.88
N SER A 70 -7.02 12.40 2.55
CA SER A 70 -8.01 13.45 2.84
C SER A 70 -8.22 13.70 4.33
N LYS A 71 -7.82 12.76 5.19
CA LYS A 71 -7.80 12.88 6.66
C LYS A 71 -6.44 13.34 7.20
N GLY A 72 -5.51 13.71 6.33
CA GLY A 72 -4.16 14.09 6.72
C GLY A 72 -3.30 12.90 7.18
N ILE A 73 -3.70 11.66 6.90
CA ILE A 73 -2.99 10.44 7.33
C ILE A 73 -2.12 9.94 6.19
N ILE A 74 -0.88 9.57 6.50
CA ILE A 74 0.03 8.82 5.64
C ILE A 74 0.01 7.38 6.16
N HIS A 75 -0.25 6.39 5.29
CA HIS A 75 -0.36 4.99 5.69
C HIS A 75 1.00 4.36 5.99
N ARG A 76 2.00 4.62 5.15
CA ARG A 76 3.41 4.21 5.28
C ARG A 76 3.70 2.71 5.13
N ASP A 77 2.67 1.88 5.02
CA ASP A 77 2.80 0.44 4.78
C ASP A 77 1.81 -0.07 3.72
N ILE A 78 1.63 0.71 2.65
CA ILE A 78 0.88 0.26 1.48
C ILE A 78 1.69 -0.82 0.77
N SER A 79 1.19 -2.06 0.80
CA SER A 79 1.86 -3.22 0.20
C SER A 79 0.82 -4.32 -0.10
N PRO A 80 1.15 -5.32 -0.93
CA PRO A 80 0.24 -6.45 -1.19
C PRO A 80 -0.15 -7.25 0.05
N ASP A 81 0.64 -7.17 1.13
CA ASP A 81 0.34 -7.81 2.43
C ASP A 81 -0.86 -7.14 3.12
N ASN A 82 -1.12 -5.85 2.84
CA ASN A 82 -2.10 -5.01 3.53
C ASN A 82 -3.30 -4.64 2.65
N ILE A 83 -3.53 -5.39 1.57
CA ILE A 83 -4.64 -5.21 0.64
C ILE A 83 -5.36 -6.53 0.45
N PHE A 84 -6.66 -6.57 0.75
CA PHE A 84 -7.55 -7.65 0.37
C PHE A 84 -8.23 -7.35 -0.96
N ILE A 85 -8.37 -8.37 -1.80
CA ILE A 85 -9.29 -8.39 -2.95
C ILE A 85 -10.49 -9.20 -2.50
N SER A 86 -11.66 -8.58 -2.45
CA SER A 86 -12.89 -9.25 -2.06
C SER A 86 -13.52 -10.00 -3.23
N SER A 87 -14.41 -10.94 -2.91
CA SER A 87 -15.19 -11.69 -3.91
C SER A 87 -16.14 -10.82 -4.75
N GLU A 88 -16.38 -9.56 -4.34
CA GLU A 88 -17.27 -8.59 -5.01
C GLU A 88 -16.50 -7.61 -5.92
N ASP A 89 -15.32 -7.97 -6.43
CA ASP A 89 -14.44 -7.09 -7.22
C ASP A 89 -14.09 -5.76 -6.53
N ALA A 90 -14.09 -5.75 -5.22
CA ALA A 90 -13.71 -4.62 -4.38
C ALA A 90 -12.38 -4.90 -3.68
N ILE A 91 -11.75 -3.83 -3.17
CA ILE A 91 -10.55 -3.96 -2.34
C ILE A 91 -10.82 -3.44 -0.92
N LYS A 92 -10.01 -3.90 0.02
CA LYS A 92 -9.93 -3.29 1.34
C LYS A 92 -8.48 -3.11 1.77
N VAL A 93 -8.15 -1.87 2.13
CA VAL A 93 -6.87 -1.53 2.77
C VAL A 93 -7.02 -1.71 4.27
N PHE A 94 -6.04 -2.33 4.91
CA PHE A 94 -6.01 -2.54 6.35
C PHE A 94 -4.59 -2.35 6.91
N ASP A 95 -4.41 -2.54 8.22
CA ASP A 95 -3.14 -2.41 8.95
C ASP A 95 -2.56 -0.98 8.93
N PHE A 96 -3.12 -0.15 9.80
CA PHE A 96 -2.67 1.24 10.04
C PHE A 96 -1.62 1.34 11.16
N GLY A 97 -0.93 0.24 11.50
CA GLY A 97 0.08 0.20 12.56
C GLY A 97 1.24 1.17 12.32
N ALA A 98 1.56 1.43 11.06
CA ALA A 98 2.58 2.39 10.66
C ALA A 98 2.04 3.81 10.38
N ALA A 99 0.73 4.04 10.43
CA ALA A 99 0.11 5.29 9.97
C ALA A 99 0.49 6.50 10.83
N GLN A 100 0.66 7.66 10.18
CA GLN A 100 1.06 8.91 10.81
C GLN A 100 0.26 10.09 10.25
N LEU A 101 -0.03 11.09 11.11
CA LEU A 101 -0.57 12.37 10.65
C LEU A 101 0.52 13.17 9.91
N ASN A 102 0.18 13.71 8.75
CA ASN A 102 1.13 14.42 7.88
C ASN A 102 1.75 15.68 8.54
N ASP A 103 0.99 16.36 9.41
CA ASP A 103 1.42 17.61 10.08
C ASP A 103 1.99 17.40 11.49
N SER A 104 2.15 16.16 11.94
CA SER A 104 2.64 15.90 13.29
C SER A 104 4.13 16.15 13.40
N ALA A 105 4.50 17.23 14.11
CA ALA A 105 5.88 17.48 14.57
C ALA A 105 6.41 16.37 15.53
N GLU A 106 5.55 15.43 15.93
CA GLU A 106 5.82 14.33 16.85
C GLU A 106 6.35 13.06 16.18
N GLY A 107 6.89 13.12 14.96
CA GLY A 107 7.52 11.98 14.25
C GLY A 107 8.65 11.26 14.99
N LYS A 108 8.81 11.52 16.29
CA LYS A 108 9.98 11.05 17.06
C LYS A 108 9.91 9.60 17.54
N ASN A 109 8.77 8.91 17.50
CA ASN A 109 8.63 7.56 18.08
C ASN A 109 7.88 6.52 17.24
N CYS A 110 7.63 6.76 15.94
CA CYS A 110 7.05 5.71 15.11
C CYS A 110 8.13 4.68 14.73
N GLU A 111 7.83 3.42 14.93
CA GLU A 111 8.70 2.34 14.46
C GLU A 111 8.94 2.46 12.95
N LYS A 112 10.16 2.12 12.55
CA LYS A 112 10.56 2.13 11.15
C LYS A 112 9.98 0.86 10.50
N VAL A 113 8.90 1.01 9.76
CA VAL A 113 8.32 -0.09 8.98
C VAL A 113 8.88 -0.02 7.57
N ILE A 114 9.58 -1.07 7.15
CA ILE A 114 10.17 -1.20 5.82
C ILE A 114 9.64 -2.47 5.17
N LYS A 115 9.08 -2.31 3.99
CA LYS A 115 8.68 -3.40 3.09
C LYS A 115 9.57 -3.35 1.85
N VAL A 116 10.56 -4.23 1.79
CA VAL A 116 11.50 -4.32 0.66
C VAL A 116 10.76 -4.37 -0.67
N GLY A 117 11.13 -3.48 -1.59
CA GLY A 117 10.52 -3.34 -2.91
C GLY A 117 9.29 -2.41 -2.97
N TYR A 118 8.64 -2.10 -1.83
CA TYR A 118 7.47 -1.22 -1.80
C TYR A 118 7.71 0.08 -1.02
N SER A 119 8.63 0.08 -0.06
CA SER A 119 8.96 1.27 0.72
C SER A 119 9.72 2.29 -0.11
N ALA A 120 9.29 3.55 -0.01
CA ALA A 120 9.94 4.69 -0.64
C ALA A 120 11.31 4.99 0.01
N PRO A 121 12.26 5.60 -0.72
CA PRO A 121 13.64 5.80 -0.23
C PRO A 121 13.72 6.65 1.04
N GLU A 122 12.82 7.61 1.23
CA GLU A 122 12.75 8.43 2.45
C GLU A 122 12.41 7.62 3.70
N GLN A 123 11.72 6.48 3.58
CA GLN A 123 11.42 5.60 4.71
C GLN A 123 12.68 4.94 5.30
N TYR A 124 13.71 4.78 4.49
CA TYR A 124 15.00 4.22 4.92
C TYR A 124 15.88 5.24 5.65
N ARG A 125 15.69 6.53 5.38
CA ARG A 125 16.57 7.60 5.84
C ARG A 125 16.04 8.33 7.06
N ASP A 126 15.08 9.22 6.87
CA ASP A 126 14.54 10.10 7.89
C ASP A 126 13.01 10.12 7.84
N LYS A 127 12.42 9.97 9.02
CA LYS A 127 10.95 9.97 9.20
C LYS A 127 10.34 11.37 8.96
N SER A 128 11.12 12.43 9.14
CA SER A 128 10.65 13.81 8.94
C SER A 128 10.34 14.14 7.48
N ASN A 129 10.91 13.39 6.54
CA ASN A 129 10.75 13.61 5.11
C ASN A 129 9.65 12.74 4.47
N GLN A 130 8.82 12.08 5.26
CA GLN A 130 7.72 11.27 4.74
C GLN A 130 6.46 12.12 4.54
N GLY A 131 5.76 11.87 3.44
CA GLY A 131 4.56 12.61 3.06
C GLY A 131 3.60 11.73 2.25
N PHE A 132 2.55 12.30 1.70
CA PHE A 132 1.59 11.56 0.88
C PHE A 132 2.25 10.86 -0.33
N TYR A 133 3.33 11.42 -0.85
CA TYR A 133 4.13 10.81 -1.93
C TYR A 133 4.77 9.48 -1.54
N THR A 134 5.00 9.23 -0.25
CA THR A 134 5.51 7.97 0.27
C THR A 134 4.57 6.81 -0.07
N ASP A 135 3.26 6.99 0.17
CA ASP A 135 2.26 5.99 -0.20
C ASP A 135 2.09 5.87 -1.72
N ILE A 136 2.26 6.98 -2.46
CA ILE A 136 2.16 6.96 -3.94
C ILE A 136 3.29 6.12 -4.56
N TYR A 137 4.51 6.20 -4.00
CA TYR A 137 5.60 5.32 -4.42
C TYR A 137 5.20 3.83 -4.26
N SER A 138 4.65 3.48 -3.10
CA SER A 138 4.21 2.11 -2.80
C SER A 138 3.11 1.63 -3.76
N VAL A 139 2.17 2.51 -4.11
CA VAL A 139 1.12 2.24 -5.12
C VAL A 139 1.75 1.94 -6.49
N GLY A 140 2.74 2.73 -6.93
CA GLY A 140 3.49 2.48 -8.16
C GLY A 140 4.20 1.11 -8.15
N ALA A 141 4.84 0.78 -7.03
CA ALA A 141 5.52 -0.50 -6.84
C ALA A 141 4.57 -1.71 -6.91
N ILE A 142 3.36 -1.57 -6.34
CA ILE A 142 2.31 -2.59 -6.43
C ILE A 142 1.85 -2.77 -7.88
N LEU A 143 1.58 -1.67 -8.60
CA LEU A 143 1.16 -1.75 -10.00
C LEU A 143 2.24 -2.40 -10.87
N TYR A 144 3.51 -2.05 -10.65
CA TYR A 144 4.63 -2.70 -11.33
C TYR A 144 4.59 -4.21 -11.14
N GLN A 145 4.46 -4.69 -9.89
CA GLN A 145 4.42 -6.12 -9.61
C GLN A 145 3.17 -6.80 -10.20
N MET A 146 2.00 -6.17 -10.11
CA MET A 146 0.78 -6.73 -10.70
C MET A 146 0.93 -6.94 -12.21
N LEU A 147 1.57 -6.00 -12.91
CA LEU A 147 1.75 -6.06 -14.36
C LEU A 147 2.86 -7.01 -14.80
N THR A 148 3.96 -7.05 -14.07
CA THR A 148 5.17 -7.79 -14.49
C THR A 148 5.28 -9.16 -13.83
N GLY A 149 4.66 -9.35 -12.66
CA GLY A 149 4.88 -10.50 -11.78
C GLY A 149 6.20 -10.42 -11.02
N ILE A 150 6.98 -9.35 -11.21
CA ILE A 150 8.29 -9.15 -10.61
C ILE A 150 8.16 -8.13 -9.48
N LYS A 151 8.59 -8.50 -8.28
CA LYS A 151 8.72 -7.55 -7.18
C LYS A 151 9.80 -6.52 -7.53
N PRO A 152 9.54 -5.20 -7.40
CA PRO A 152 10.56 -4.20 -7.67
C PRO A 152 11.78 -4.37 -6.78
N MET A 153 12.95 -3.97 -7.29
CA MET A 153 14.15 -3.86 -6.46
C MET A 153 13.99 -2.78 -5.41
N GLU A 154 14.77 -2.86 -4.34
CA GLU A 154 14.71 -1.93 -3.23
C GLU A 154 15.00 -0.49 -3.68
N SER A 155 14.22 0.48 -3.17
CA SER A 155 14.32 1.88 -3.59
C SER A 155 15.72 2.48 -3.36
N THR A 156 16.39 2.08 -2.30
CA THR A 156 17.76 2.51 -1.98
C THR A 156 18.79 1.95 -2.96
N GLU A 157 18.58 0.75 -3.49
CA GLU A 157 19.42 0.18 -4.54
C GLU A 157 19.23 0.93 -5.86
N ARG A 158 17.97 1.31 -6.21
CA ARG A 158 17.65 2.10 -7.39
C ARG A 158 18.33 3.46 -7.40
N GLU A 159 18.49 4.11 -6.25
CA GLU A 159 19.22 5.38 -6.15
C GLU A 159 20.72 5.25 -6.50
N HIS A 160 21.32 4.11 -6.22
CA HIS A 160 22.73 3.86 -6.58
C HIS A 160 22.86 3.48 -8.06
N LYS A 161 22.01 2.57 -8.53
CA LYS A 161 22.01 2.11 -9.91
C LYS A 161 20.65 1.53 -10.26
N ASP A 162 19.82 2.34 -10.90
CA ASP A 162 18.53 1.86 -11.37
C ASP A 162 18.70 0.94 -12.59
N THR A 163 18.41 -0.33 -12.39
CA THR A 163 18.41 -1.37 -13.42
C THR A 163 17.01 -1.94 -13.63
N LEU A 164 15.99 -1.32 -13.02
CA LEU A 164 14.61 -1.73 -13.16
C LEU A 164 14.15 -1.51 -14.60
N LYS A 165 13.77 -2.60 -15.26
CA LYS A 165 13.18 -2.52 -16.60
C LYS A 165 11.72 -2.10 -16.51
N SER A 166 11.28 -1.23 -17.39
CA SER A 166 9.88 -0.82 -17.43
C SER A 166 8.97 -1.99 -17.83
N PRO A 167 7.68 -1.96 -17.49
CA PRO A 167 6.71 -2.96 -17.93
C PRO A 167 6.69 -3.13 -19.46
N LEU A 168 6.82 -2.05 -20.24
CA LEU A 168 6.91 -2.13 -21.71
C LEU A 168 8.17 -2.88 -22.16
N GLU A 169 9.34 -2.62 -21.57
CA GLU A 169 10.58 -3.34 -21.85
C GLU A 169 10.48 -4.84 -21.52
N LEU A 170 9.63 -5.20 -20.56
CA LEU A 170 9.33 -6.58 -20.18
C LEU A 170 8.22 -7.20 -21.05
N GLY A 171 7.75 -6.49 -22.08
CA GLY A 171 6.74 -6.98 -23.02
C GLY A 171 5.30 -6.92 -22.51
N VAL A 172 5.02 -6.18 -21.44
CA VAL A 172 3.64 -5.94 -20.97
C VAL A 172 2.94 -4.99 -21.92
N LYS A 173 1.73 -5.32 -22.34
CA LYS A 173 0.95 -4.50 -23.27
C LYS A 173 0.14 -3.45 -22.52
N ILE A 174 0.73 -2.29 -22.30
CA ILE A 174 0.11 -1.11 -21.66
C ILE A 174 0.39 0.15 -22.48
N GLU A 175 -0.35 1.22 -22.19
CA GLU A 175 -0.11 2.52 -22.82
C GLU A 175 1.22 3.14 -22.34
N PRO A 176 1.99 3.82 -23.20
CA PRO A 176 3.28 4.41 -22.82
C PRO A 176 3.20 5.45 -21.70
N ASN A 177 2.07 6.12 -21.52
CA ASN A 177 1.86 7.05 -20.41
C ASN A 177 1.68 6.32 -19.07
N VAL A 178 1.09 5.13 -19.06
CA VAL A 178 1.00 4.28 -17.87
C VAL A 178 2.39 3.79 -17.47
N ASP A 179 3.17 3.29 -18.43
CA ASP A 179 4.56 2.86 -18.20
C ASP A 179 5.40 3.96 -17.56
N ARG A 180 5.33 5.19 -18.12
CA ARG A 180 6.05 6.35 -17.55
C ARG A 180 5.57 6.78 -16.16
N ALA A 181 4.31 6.52 -15.82
CA ALA A 181 3.77 6.85 -14.52
C ALA A 181 4.20 5.86 -13.43
N ILE A 182 4.62 4.65 -13.82
CA ILE A 182 5.10 3.60 -12.92
C ILE A 182 6.59 3.79 -12.60
N MET A 183 7.37 4.24 -13.59
CA MET A 183 8.83 4.37 -13.51
C MET A 183 9.29 5.68 -12.90
#